data_b56e7641923d9d5698c12edd1f6083a3
#
_entry.id   b56e7641923d9d5698c12edd1f6083a3
#
_cell.length_a   1.000
_cell.length_b   1.000
_cell.length_c   1.000
_cell.angle_alpha   90.00
_cell.angle_beta   90.00
_cell.angle_gamma   90.00
#
_symmetry.space_group_name_H-M   'P 1'
#
loop_
_entity.id
_entity.type
_entity.pdbx_description
1 polymer ?
#
loop_
_entity_poly.entity_id
_entity_poly.type
_entity_poly.pdbx_seq_one_letter_code
_entity_poly.pdbx_strand_id
1 'polypeptide(L)'
;MSFLFKSSNGATTEKTLTLEEQREKINELHKELGEQSSAEIQDFLSDDSCSRFLRARNWNVQKASKMMKSAVKWRASYKPEKINWDDIAHEAETGKIYRADYKDKHGRTVLVLRPGLENTTSGKGQIKYLVYCLEKAIMNLTEDQEKMVWLTDFQSWTLGSTPLKVTRETVNVLQDCYPERLGLAILYNPPRIFESFWKIVKPFLDHETYKKVKFVYSSDKESQKIMADVFDLDMLDSAFGGRNPATFEYNSYAERMRADDIKMGSLSSSNGIAPPQGHPHVSADDEANCDGDSDASSEASFYSGTESPKHEEGDSIPKNG
;
A
#
# COMPACT_ATOMS: atom_id res chain seq x y z
N MET A 1 57.46 -4.62 -0.30
CA MET A 1 56.70 -3.44 -0.72
C MET A 1 55.26 -3.67 -0.31
N SER A 2 54.82 -2.99 0.74
CA SER A 2 53.52 -3.15 1.36
C SER A 2 52.58 -2.09 0.76
N PHE A 3 51.53 -2.51 0.04
CA PHE A 3 50.51 -1.60 -0.48
C PHE A 3 49.44 -1.45 0.58
N LEU A 4 49.45 -0.31 1.24
CA LEU A 4 48.34 0.16 2.11
C LEU A 4 47.16 0.57 1.25
N PHE A 5 46.08 -0.24 1.26
CA PHE A 5 44.77 0.18 0.77
C PHE A 5 44.13 1.10 1.81
N LYS A 6 44.07 2.39 1.49
CA LYS A 6 43.28 3.37 2.21
C LYS A 6 41.82 3.11 1.94
N SER A 7 41.13 2.50 2.89
CA SER A 7 39.67 2.41 2.91
C SER A 7 39.13 3.80 3.22
N SER A 8 38.54 4.47 2.24
CA SER A 8 37.75 5.69 2.45
C SER A 8 36.35 5.29 2.85
N ASN A 9 36.11 5.08 4.14
CA ASN A 9 34.76 5.05 4.71
C ASN A 9 34.16 6.45 4.69
N GLY A 10 33.52 6.81 3.60
CA GLY A 10 32.62 7.93 3.54
C GLY A 10 31.24 7.52 4.06
N ALA A 11 31.10 7.26 5.36
CA ALA A 11 29.81 7.26 6.01
C ALA A 11 29.32 8.71 6.02
N THR A 12 28.51 9.10 5.04
CA THR A 12 27.66 10.28 5.14
C THR A 12 26.66 10.00 6.26
N THR A 13 26.95 10.49 7.47
CA THR A 13 25.96 10.64 8.53
C THR A 13 24.85 11.54 7.96
N GLU A 14 23.69 10.97 7.62
CA GLU A 14 22.50 11.75 7.28
C GLU A 14 22.23 12.65 8.50
N LYS A 15 22.41 13.96 8.34
CA LYS A 15 22.13 14.94 9.36
C LYS A 15 20.62 14.90 9.62
N THR A 16 20.23 14.40 10.77
CA THR A 16 18.83 14.46 11.20
C THR A 16 18.42 15.93 11.31
N LEU A 17 17.39 16.34 10.56
CA LEU A 17 16.87 17.71 10.61
C LEU A 17 16.25 18.00 11.98
N THR A 18 16.45 19.22 12.47
CA THR A 18 15.76 19.74 13.66
C THR A 18 14.26 19.88 13.38
N LEU A 19 13.45 19.98 14.43
CA LEU A 19 12.00 20.21 14.29
C LEU A 19 11.70 21.53 13.57
N GLU A 20 12.54 22.54 13.74
CA GLU A 20 12.40 23.83 13.06
C GLU A 20 12.69 23.71 11.57
N GLU A 21 13.81 23.05 11.18
CA GLU A 21 14.14 22.75 9.80
C GLU A 21 13.07 21.90 9.10
N GLN A 22 12.44 20.97 9.83
CA GLN A 22 11.33 20.16 9.32
C GLN A 22 10.09 21.02 9.04
N ARG A 23 9.73 21.91 9.99
CA ARG A 23 8.59 22.84 9.84
C ARG A 23 8.79 23.80 8.68
N GLU A 24 10.01 24.35 8.50
CA GLU A 24 10.33 25.20 7.35
C GLU A 24 10.09 24.47 6.04
N LYS A 25 10.53 23.19 5.91
CA LYS A 25 10.31 22.39 4.71
C LYS A 25 8.84 22.04 4.48
N ILE A 26 8.05 21.83 5.53
CA ILE A 26 6.60 21.63 5.41
C ILE A 26 5.95 22.90 4.84
N ASN A 27 6.30 24.09 5.38
CA ASN A 27 5.79 25.37 4.91
C ASN A 27 6.19 25.64 3.45
N GLU A 28 7.44 25.31 3.09
CA GLU A 28 7.93 25.41 1.70
C GLU A 28 7.14 24.49 0.77
N LEU A 29 6.85 23.26 1.21
CA LEU A 29 6.05 22.31 0.44
C LEU A 29 4.61 22.80 0.25
N HIS A 30 3.96 23.32 1.28
CA HIS A 30 2.63 23.93 1.16
C HIS A 30 2.61 25.08 0.14
N LYS A 31 3.61 25.94 0.18
CA LYS A 31 3.75 27.05 -0.80
C LYS A 31 3.89 26.52 -2.23
N GLU A 32 4.67 25.45 -2.44
CA GLU A 32 4.84 24.81 -3.75
C GLU A 32 3.57 24.12 -4.27
N LEU A 33 2.70 23.63 -3.38
CA LEU A 33 1.46 22.97 -3.73
C LEU A 33 0.35 23.95 -4.07
N GLY A 34 0.36 25.13 -3.45
CA GLY A 34 -0.69 26.14 -3.59
C GLY A 34 -2.03 25.72 -2.98
N GLU A 35 -3.01 26.61 -3.08
CA GLU A 35 -4.38 26.33 -2.61
C GLU A 35 -5.09 25.33 -3.52
N GLN A 36 -5.86 24.43 -2.94
CA GLN A 36 -6.66 23.44 -3.63
C GLN A 36 -8.15 23.77 -3.52
N SER A 37 -8.89 23.53 -4.59
CA SER A 37 -10.32 23.86 -4.65
C SER A 37 -11.26 22.86 -3.97
N SER A 38 -10.77 21.63 -3.66
CA SER A 38 -11.55 20.58 -3.01
C SER A 38 -11.19 20.48 -1.54
N ALA A 39 -12.20 20.45 -0.67
CA ALA A 39 -12.01 20.29 0.77
C ALA A 39 -11.32 18.96 1.11
N GLU A 40 -11.71 17.87 0.45
CA GLU A 40 -11.12 16.55 0.66
C GLU A 40 -9.63 16.52 0.29
N ILE A 41 -9.23 17.27 -0.74
CA ILE A 41 -7.82 17.40 -1.11
C ILE A 41 -7.10 18.30 -0.11
N GLN A 42 -7.73 19.35 0.37
CA GLN A 42 -7.14 20.24 1.39
C GLN A 42 -6.88 19.48 2.71
N ASP A 43 -7.82 18.64 3.15
CA ASP A 43 -7.64 17.76 4.32
C ASP A 43 -6.49 16.75 4.11
N PHE A 44 -6.33 16.23 2.90
CA PHE A 44 -5.21 15.35 2.56
C PHE A 44 -3.86 16.08 2.65
N LEU A 45 -3.79 17.39 2.41
CA LEU A 45 -2.59 18.20 2.44
C LEU A 45 -2.20 18.69 3.85
N SER A 46 -2.60 17.99 4.92
CA SER A 46 -2.19 18.30 6.28
C SER A 46 -0.65 18.28 6.46
N ASP A 47 -0.16 18.94 7.50
CA ASP A 47 1.27 18.97 7.87
C ASP A 47 1.84 17.56 8.04
N ASP A 48 1.07 16.64 8.63
CA ASP A 48 1.45 15.23 8.77
C ASP A 48 1.62 14.54 7.43
N SER A 49 0.70 14.80 6.48
CA SER A 49 0.85 14.28 5.13
C SER A 49 2.08 14.86 4.44
N CYS A 50 2.26 16.17 4.49
CA CYS A 50 3.44 16.84 3.95
C CYS A 50 4.74 16.26 4.53
N SER A 51 4.76 16.03 5.83
CA SER A 51 5.89 15.41 6.53
C SER A 51 6.18 13.99 6.01
N ARG A 52 5.16 13.14 5.78
CA ARG A 52 5.34 11.79 5.21
C ARG A 52 5.93 11.83 3.81
N PHE A 53 5.43 12.71 2.94
CA PHE A 53 5.95 12.87 1.58
C PHE A 53 7.39 13.41 1.57
N LEU A 54 7.70 14.34 2.46
CA LEU A 54 9.07 14.86 2.65
C LEU A 54 10.02 13.76 3.13
N ARG A 55 9.65 12.98 4.15
CA ARG A 55 10.47 11.84 4.62
C ARG A 55 10.71 10.82 3.51
N ALA A 56 9.68 10.48 2.73
CA ALA A 56 9.80 9.55 1.61
C ALA A 56 10.72 10.06 0.48
N ARG A 57 11.11 11.32 0.51
CA ARG A 57 12.02 11.96 -0.46
C ARG A 57 13.22 12.63 0.22
N ASN A 58 13.62 12.13 1.40
CA ASN A 58 14.77 12.61 2.16
C ASN A 58 14.74 14.14 2.35
N TRP A 59 13.56 14.67 2.67
CA TRP A 59 13.30 16.10 2.90
C TRP A 59 13.63 17.01 1.71
N ASN A 60 13.67 16.46 0.49
CA ASN A 60 13.80 17.24 -0.73
C ASN A 60 12.42 17.76 -1.17
N VAL A 61 12.19 19.06 -1.00
CA VAL A 61 10.89 19.71 -1.24
C VAL A 61 10.42 19.54 -2.69
N GLN A 62 11.29 19.72 -3.69
CA GLN A 62 10.92 19.63 -5.10
C GLN A 62 10.50 18.18 -5.47
N LYS A 63 11.22 17.18 -4.97
CA LYS A 63 10.86 15.76 -5.18
C LYS A 63 9.57 15.40 -4.45
N ALA A 64 9.39 15.88 -3.21
CA ALA A 64 8.18 15.68 -2.43
C ALA A 64 6.97 16.37 -3.08
N SER A 65 7.12 17.61 -3.55
CA SER A 65 6.09 18.36 -4.27
C SER A 65 5.63 17.62 -5.53
N LYS A 66 6.57 17.14 -6.36
CA LYS A 66 6.24 16.35 -7.55
C LYS A 66 5.45 15.09 -7.20
N MET A 67 5.90 14.35 -6.19
CA MET A 67 5.22 13.13 -5.74
C MET A 67 3.83 13.44 -5.20
N MET A 68 3.70 14.46 -4.34
CA MET A 68 2.43 14.82 -3.71
C MET A 68 1.42 15.35 -4.73
N LYS A 69 1.85 16.16 -5.72
CA LYS A 69 1.01 16.58 -6.86
C LYS A 69 0.47 15.37 -7.65
N SER A 70 1.28 14.34 -7.85
CA SER A 70 0.82 13.08 -8.48
C SER A 70 -0.20 12.35 -7.62
N ALA A 71 0.03 12.25 -6.31
CA ALA A 71 -0.91 11.64 -5.36
C ALA A 71 -2.24 12.42 -5.28
N VAL A 72 -2.19 13.75 -5.27
CA VAL A 72 -3.39 14.63 -5.34
C VAL A 72 -4.18 14.37 -6.61
N LYS A 73 -3.51 14.34 -7.78
CA LYS A 73 -4.17 14.03 -9.05
C LYS A 73 -4.82 12.65 -9.04
N TRP A 74 -4.11 11.65 -8.49
CA TRP A 74 -4.64 10.30 -8.35
C TRP A 74 -5.88 10.30 -7.42
N ARG A 75 -5.82 10.92 -6.23
CA ARG A 75 -6.96 11.00 -5.31
C ARG A 75 -8.15 11.71 -5.95
N ALA A 76 -7.95 12.81 -6.65
CA ALA A 76 -9.03 13.54 -7.33
C ALA A 76 -9.78 12.69 -8.36
N SER A 77 -9.08 11.77 -9.05
CA SER A 77 -9.69 10.87 -10.05
C SER A 77 -10.19 9.56 -9.45
N TYR A 78 -9.44 8.95 -8.55
CA TYR A 78 -9.74 7.65 -7.96
C TYR A 78 -10.77 7.71 -6.85
N LYS A 79 -10.77 8.82 -6.09
CA LYS A 79 -11.70 9.13 -4.97
C LYS A 79 -11.71 8.02 -3.93
N PRO A 80 -10.55 7.66 -3.33
CA PRO A 80 -10.44 6.53 -2.41
C PRO A 80 -11.34 6.68 -1.17
N GLU A 81 -11.59 7.92 -0.73
CA GLU A 81 -12.47 8.26 0.39
C GLU A 81 -13.96 7.99 0.11
N LYS A 82 -14.34 7.80 -1.17
CA LYS A 82 -15.72 7.52 -1.59
C LYS A 82 -16.00 6.05 -1.83
N ILE A 83 -14.98 5.20 -1.73
CA ILE A 83 -15.18 3.75 -1.81
C ILE A 83 -15.87 3.28 -0.53
N ASN A 84 -16.98 2.59 -0.68
CA ASN A 84 -17.76 2.05 0.42
C ASN A 84 -17.80 0.51 0.38
N TRP A 85 -18.35 -0.10 1.43
CA TRP A 85 -18.43 -1.55 1.56
C TRP A 85 -19.13 -2.24 0.39
N ASP A 86 -20.23 -1.68 -0.09
CA ASP A 86 -21.04 -2.31 -1.14
C ASP A 86 -20.26 -2.37 -2.48
N ASP A 87 -19.31 -1.48 -2.67
CA ASP A 87 -18.39 -1.49 -3.83
C ASP A 87 -17.42 -2.67 -3.85
N ILE A 88 -17.10 -3.24 -2.67
CA ILE A 88 -16.00 -4.21 -2.50
C ILE A 88 -16.40 -5.48 -1.74
N ALA A 89 -17.66 -5.61 -1.33
CA ALA A 89 -18.12 -6.71 -0.46
C ALA A 89 -17.76 -8.10 -1.00
N HIS A 90 -17.89 -8.31 -2.31
CA HIS A 90 -17.53 -9.55 -2.98
C HIS A 90 -16.02 -9.87 -2.94
N GLU A 91 -15.17 -8.86 -2.93
CA GLU A 91 -13.73 -9.04 -2.76
C GLU A 91 -13.36 -9.48 -1.34
N ALA A 92 -14.17 -9.09 -0.37
CA ALA A 92 -13.94 -9.36 1.05
C ALA A 92 -14.43 -10.74 1.53
N GLU A 93 -15.24 -11.46 0.74
CA GLU A 93 -15.94 -12.70 1.15
C GLU A 93 -15.03 -13.75 1.78
N THR A 94 -13.82 -13.92 1.28
CA THR A 94 -12.88 -14.93 1.74
C THR A 94 -11.97 -14.48 2.89
N GLY A 95 -11.97 -13.18 3.21
CA GLY A 95 -11.00 -12.62 4.14
C GLY A 95 -9.57 -12.58 3.59
N LYS A 96 -9.41 -12.47 2.26
CA LYS A 96 -8.09 -12.37 1.62
C LYS A 96 -7.30 -11.13 2.05
N ILE A 97 -8.00 -10.05 2.41
CA ILE A 97 -7.46 -8.88 3.09
C ILE A 97 -8.49 -8.45 4.15
N TYR A 98 -8.05 -8.15 5.35
CA TYR A 98 -8.92 -7.53 6.36
C TYR A 98 -8.12 -6.77 7.41
N ARG A 99 -8.75 -5.76 8.00
CA ARG A 99 -8.22 -5.08 9.17
C ARG A 99 -8.57 -5.91 10.42
N ALA A 100 -7.54 -6.35 11.15
CA ALA A 100 -7.74 -7.03 12.43
C ALA A 100 -8.47 -6.12 13.43
N ASP A 101 -9.05 -6.70 14.46
CA ASP A 101 -9.71 -6.00 15.57
C ASP A 101 -8.76 -5.67 16.72
N TYR A 102 -7.50 -6.10 16.60
CA TYR A 102 -6.41 -5.80 17.53
C TYR A 102 -5.33 -4.94 16.86
N LYS A 103 -4.51 -4.35 17.68
CA LYS A 103 -3.30 -3.61 17.30
C LYS A 103 -2.06 -4.36 17.74
N ASP A 104 -0.91 -4.01 17.19
CA ASP A 104 0.36 -4.48 17.71
C ASP A 104 0.75 -3.73 19.00
N LYS A 105 1.84 -4.13 19.65
CA LYS A 105 2.33 -3.53 20.89
C LYS A 105 2.75 -2.07 20.77
N HIS A 106 2.91 -1.56 19.54
CA HIS A 106 3.21 -0.16 19.24
C HIS A 106 1.97 0.66 18.87
N GLY A 107 0.76 0.09 19.04
CA GLY A 107 -0.50 0.74 18.70
C GLY A 107 -0.78 0.81 17.19
N ARG A 108 -0.01 0.11 16.35
CA ARG A 108 -0.20 0.10 14.91
C ARG A 108 -1.39 -0.78 14.53
N THR A 109 -2.21 -0.29 13.61
CA THR A 109 -3.29 -1.08 13.00
C THR A 109 -2.70 -2.24 12.19
N VAL A 110 -3.32 -3.42 12.28
CA VAL A 110 -2.88 -4.64 11.59
C VAL A 110 -3.77 -4.91 10.40
N LEU A 111 -3.17 -5.00 9.21
CA LEU A 111 -3.81 -5.54 8.01
C LEU A 111 -3.32 -6.97 7.82
N VAL A 112 -4.25 -7.93 7.85
CA VAL A 112 -3.98 -9.32 7.52
C VAL A 112 -4.21 -9.53 6.03
N LEU A 113 -3.25 -10.17 5.37
CA LEU A 113 -3.29 -10.50 3.95
C LEU A 113 -3.17 -12.01 3.78
N ARG A 114 -4.09 -12.62 3.07
CA ARG A 114 -4.16 -14.07 2.77
C ARG A 114 -4.25 -14.28 1.27
N PRO A 115 -3.18 -14.07 0.52
CA PRO A 115 -3.23 -14.15 -0.95
C PRO A 115 -3.61 -15.54 -1.48
N GLY A 116 -3.48 -16.60 -0.69
CA GLY A 116 -3.98 -17.93 -1.03
C GLY A 116 -5.51 -18.04 -1.07
N LEU A 117 -6.23 -17.05 -0.53
CA LEU A 117 -7.69 -16.98 -0.51
C LEU A 117 -8.25 -16.02 -1.59
N GLU A 118 -7.43 -15.67 -2.59
CA GLU A 118 -7.88 -14.82 -3.70
C GLU A 118 -9.07 -15.43 -4.42
N ASN A 119 -10.19 -14.70 -4.50
CA ASN A 119 -11.48 -15.16 -5.01
C ASN A 119 -11.91 -14.46 -6.30
N THR A 120 -11.11 -13.52 -6.82
CA THR A 120 -11.42 -12.75 -8.02
C THR A 120 -10.26 -12.73 -9.01
N THR A 121 -10.54 -12.37 -10.26
CA THR A 121 -9.52 -12.21 -11.31
C THR A 121 -9.37 -10.74 -11.75
N SER A 122 -10.22 -9.86 -11.24
CA SER A 122 -10.20 -8.44 -11.58
C SER A 122 -9.08 -7.70 -10.84
N GLY A 123 -7.97 -7.45 -11.48
CA GLY A 123 -6.89 -6.65 -10.87
C GLY A 123 -7.37 -5.26 -10.40
N LYS A 124 -8.32 -4.64 -11.11
CA LYS A 124 -8.92 -3.36 -10.68
C LYS A 124 -9.74 -3.53 -9.40
N GLY A 125 -10.53 -4.61 -9.28
CA GLY A 125 -11.29 -4.93 -8.06
C GLY A 125 -10.36 -5.18 -6.88
N GLN A 126 -9.32 -5.99 -7.06
CA GLN A 126 -8.31 -6.28 -6.04
C GLN A 126 -7.62 -5.01 -5.53
N ILE A 127 -7.23 -4.10 -6.43
CA ILE A 127 -6.63 -2.81 -6.04
C ILE A 127 -7.66 -1.90 -5.34
N LYS A 128 -8.91 -1.86 -5.82
CA LYS A 128 -9.99 -1.09 -5.17
C LYS A 128 -10.21 -1.56 -3.73
N TYR A 129 -10.24 -2.88 -3.52
CA TYR A 129 -10.37 -3.46 -2.19
C TYR A 129 -9.16 -3.17 -1.28
N LEU A 130 -7.95 -3.29 -1.81
CA LEU A 130 -6.75 -2.90 -1.06
C LEU A 130 -6.80 -1.44 -0.62
N VAL A 131 -7.13 -0.52 -1.54
CA VAL A 131 -7.25 0.92 -1.25
C VAL A 131 -8.31 1.17 -0.18
N TYR A 132 -9.47 0.52 -0.27
CA TYR A 132 -10.50 0.58 0.77
C TYR A 132 -9.95 0.15 2.14
N CYS A 133 -9.27 -0.99 2.22
CA CYS A 133 -8.66 -1.48 3.45
C CYS A 133 -7.61 -0.50 4.01
N LEU A 134 -6.82 0.15 3.15
CA LEU A 134 -5.85 1.16 3.56
C LEU A 134 -6.53 2.40 4.15
N GLU A 135 -7.55 2.95 3.49
CA GLU A 135 -8.29 4.11 3.99
C GLU A 135 -8.94 3.81 5.36
N LYS A 136 -9.55 2.61 5.51
CA LYS A 136 -10.12 2.19 6.80
C LYS A 136 -9.06 1.94 7.87
N ALA A 137 -7.91 1.41 7.50
CA ALA A 137 -6.80 1.26 8.44
C ALA A 137 -6.25 2.61 8.91
N ILE A 138 -6.10 3.58 7.99
CA ILE A 138 -5.63 4.93 8.31
C ILE A 138 -6.61 5.66 9.22
N MET A 139 -7.91 5.61 8.93
CA MET A 139 -8.96 6.23 9.75
C MET A 139 -8.99 5.70 11.19
N ASN A 140 -8.55 4.45 11.40
CA ASN A 140 -8.54 3.79 12.71
C ASN A 140 -7.17 3.85 13.41
N LEU A 141 -6.20 4.63 12.91
CA LEU A 141 -4.97 4.92 13.62
C LEU A 141 -5.27 5.80 14.85
N THR A 142 -4.44 5.69 15.88
CA THR A 142 -4.48 6.63 17.02
C THR A 142 -3.76 7.92 16.65
N GLU A 143 -4.01 9.00 17.38
CA GLU A 143 -3.43 10.33 17.11
C GLU A 143 -1.90 10.33 17.00
N ASP A 144 -1.23 9.50 17.82
CA ASP A 144 0.24 9.39 17.82
C ASP A 144 0.80 8.35 16.87
N GLN A 145 -0.06 7.67 16.06
CA GLN A 145 0.36 6.56 15.22
C GLN A 145 -0.01 6.78 13.76
N GLU A 146 0.97 6.84 12.88
CA GLU A 146 0.78 7.02 11.44
C GLU A 146 1.04 5.76 10.60
N LYS A 147 1.52 4.68 11.23
CA LYS A 147 1.96 3.47 10.55
C LYS A 147 1.07 2.27 10.86
N MET A 148 1.08 1.31 9.95
CA MET A 148 0.38 0.03 10.08
C MET A 148 1.35 -1.15 9.95
N VAL A 149 0.89 -2.33 10.35
CA VAL A 149 1.58 -3.61 10.16
C VAL A 149 0.84 -4.42 9.11
N TRP A 150 1.57 -4.99 8.17
CA TRP A 150 1.04 -6.01 7.26
C TRP A 150 1.48 -7.38 7.73
N LEU A 151 0.50 -8.24 7.96
CA LEU A 151 0.70 -9.61 8.41
C LEU A 151 0.20 -10.55 7.31
N THR A 152 1.12 -11.13 6.54
CA THR A 152 0.80 -11.94 5.37
C THR A 152 0.90 -13.42 5.71
N ASP A 153 -0.22 -14.14 5.56
CA ASP A 153 -0.31 -15.59 5.68
C ASP A 153 -0.19 -16.22 4.28
N PHE A 154 0.80 -17.09 4.14
CA PHE A 154 1.06 -17.81 2.88
C PHE A 154 0.37 -19.18 2.79
N GLN A 155 -0.57 -19.49 3.69
CA GLN A 155 -1.35 -20.72 3.57
C GLN A 155 -2.07 -20.76 2.23
N SER A 156 -1.97 -21.88 1.54
CA SER A 156 -2.55 -22.12 0.19
C SER A 156 -2.07 -21.16 -0.92
N TRP A 157 -1.02 -20.39 -0.67
CA TRP A 157 -0.48 -19.48 -1.69
C TRP A 157 0.16 -20.22 -2.84
N THR A 158 -0.10 -19.73 -4.06
CA THR A 158 0.55 -20.17 -5.29
C THR A 158 1.00 -18.96 -6.10
N LEU A 159 1.85 -19.16 -7.11
CA LEU A 159 2.25 -18.08 -8.04
C LEU A 159 1.04 -17.45 -8.76
N GLY A 160 -0.01 -18.23 -9.00
CA GLY A 160 -1.25 -17.75 -9.61
C GLY A 160 -2.08 -16.84 -8.70
N SER A 161 -1.94 -16.97 -7.37
CA SER A 161 -2.68 -16.16 -6.40
C SER A 161 -2.22 -14.70 -6.38
N THR A 162 -1.06 -14.39 -6.97
CA THR A 162 -0.47 -13.03 -6.89
C THR A 162 0.13 -12.66 -8.25
N PRO A 163 -0.68 -12.29 -9.26
CA PRO A 163 -0.19 -11.90 -10.56
C PRO A 163 0.79 -10.73 -10.48
N LEU A 164 1.94 -10.83 -11.15
CA LEU A 164 3.00 -9.80 -11.09
C LEU A 164 2.52 -8.41 -11.51
N LYS A 165 1.57 -8.32 -12.45
CA LYS A 165 0.98 -7.04 -12.86
C LYS A 165 0.26 -6.37 -11.68
N VAL A 166 -0.59 -7.10 -10.97
CA VAL A 166 -1.33 -6.60 -9.80
C VAL A 166 -0.37 -6.26 -8.67
N THR A 167 0.63 -7.11 -8.42
CA THR A 167 1.68 -6.85 -7.42
C THR A 167 2.42 -5.54 -7.69
N ARG A 168 2.82 -5.30 -8.94
CA ARG A 168 3.52 -4.07 -9.32
C ARG A 168 2.63 -2.85 -9.12
N GLU A 169 1.37 -2.93 -9.53
CA GLU A 169 0.39 -1.86 -9.35
C GLU A 169 0.14 -1.58 -7.86
N THR A 170 0.02 -2.63 -7.04
CA THR A 170 -0.04 -2.53 -5.57
C THR A 170 1.15 -1.75 -5.01
N VAL A 171 2.36 -2.14 -5.39
CA VAL A 171 3.60 -1.46 -4.91
C VAL A 171 3.59 0.01 -5.32
N ASN A 172 3.22 0.33 -6.57
CA ASN A 172 3.15 1.71 -7.04
C ASN A 172 2.14 2.54 -6.24
N VAL A 173 0.92 2.02 -6.03
CA VAL A 173 -0.11 2.69 -5.22
C VAL A 173 0.41 2.97 -3.81
N LEU A 174 1.05 1.98 -3.17
CA LEU A 174 1.59 2.13 -1.82
C LEU A 174 2.70 3.16 -1.74
N GLN A 175 3.68 3.08 -2.64
CA GLN A 175 4.84 3.96 -2.60
C GLN A 175 4.51 5.39 -3.01
N ASP A 176 3.62 5.57 -3.98
CA ASP A 176 3.33 6.89 -4.55
C ASP A 176 2.17 7.62 -3.87
N CYS A 177 1.17 6.87 -3.34
CA CYS A 177 -0.04 7.46 -2.77
C CYS A 177 -0.15 7.31 -1.25
N TYR A 178 0.56 6.35 -0.65
CA TYR A 178 0.55 6.06 0.79
C TYR A 178 1.95 5.99 1.41
N PRO A 179 2.84 6.98 1.14
CA PRO A 179 4.20 6.93 1.66
C PRO A 179 4.23 6.92 3.18
N GLU A 180 5.23 6.25 3.75
CA GLU A 180 5.51 6.15 5.20
C GLU A 180 4.37 5.54 6.04
N ARG A 181 3.36 4.88 5.41
CA ARG A 181 2.28 4.17 6.11
C ARG A 181 2.66 2.76 6.55
N LEU A 182 3.64 2.13 5.92
CA LEU A 182 4.13 0.81 6.34
C LEU A 182 5.15 0.96 7.48
N GLY A 183 4.85 0.38 8.64
CA GLY A 183 5.77 0.25 9.77
C GLY A 183 6.53 -1.06 9.79
N LEU A 184 5.85 -2.15 9.42
CA LEU A 184 6.38 -3.52 9.40
C LEU A 184 5.56 -4.37 8.44
N ALA A 185 6.21 -5.22 7.66
CA ALA A 185 5.58 -6.28 6.89
C ALA A 185 6.13 -7.65 7.36
N ILE A 186 5.26 -8.51 7.86
CA ILE A 186 5.60 -9.87 8.26
C ILE A 186 5.09 -10.83 7.18
N LEU A 187 6.01 -11.59 6.60
CA LEU A 187 5.73 -12.68 5.67
C LEU A 187 5.79 -13.99 6.47
N TYR A 188 4.61 -14.52 6.82
CA TYR A 188 4.49 -15.67 7.72
C TYR A 188 4.38 -16.97 6.94
N ASN A 189 5.30 -17.91 7.19
CA ASN A 189 5.42 -19.20 6.52
C ASN A 189 5.41 -19.14 4.99
N PRO A 190 6.19 -18.26 4.33
CA PRO A 190 6.25 -18.26 2.88
C PRO A 190 6.87 -19.58 2.38
N PRO A 191 6.27 -20.23 1.36
CA PRO A 191 6.80 -21.47 0.81
C PRO A 191 8.12 -21.21 0.03
N ARG A 192 8.96 -22.22 -0.13
CA ARG A 192 10.26 -22.07 -0.82
C ARG A 192 10.14 -21.44 -2.21
N ILE A 193 9.09 -21.77 -2.95
CA ILE A 193 8.86 -21.20 -4.29
C ILE A 193 8.65 -19.68 -4.25
N PHE A 194 8.24 -19.11 -3.09
CA PHE A 194 8.11 -17.67 -2.90
C PHE A 194 9.44 -16.92 -3.04
N GLU A 195 10.58 -17.56 -2.78
CA GLU A 195 11.90 -16.94 -2.97
C GLU A 195 12.12 -16.44 -4.40
N SER A 196 11.66 -17.20 -5.39
CA SER A 196 11.75 -16.81 -6.80
C SER A 196 10.85 -15.61 -7.11
N PHE A 197 9.63 -15.61 -6.61
CA PHE A 197 8.71 -14.47 -6.70
C PHE A 197 9.29 -13.23 -6.01
N TRP A 198 9.83 -13.40 -4.81
CA TRP A 198 10.45 -12.31 -4.05
C TRP A 198 11.63 -11.65 -4.77
N LYS A 199 12.48 -12.44 -5.44
CA LYS A 199 13.59 -11.91 -6.27
C LYS A 199 13.10 -10.98 -7.38
N ILE A 200 11.89 -11.23 -7.90
CA ILE A 200 11.26 -10.40 -8.95
C ILE A 200 10.63 -9.13 -8.34
N VAL A 201 10.00 -9.26 -7.16
CA VAL A 201 9.27 -8.15 -6.51
C VAL A 201 10.20 -7.18 -5.80
N LYS A 202 11.26 -7.70 -5.15
CA LYS A 202 12.22 -6.91 -4.36
C LYS A 202 12.74 -5.65 -5.07
N PRO A 203 13.12 -5.67 -6.36
CA PRO A 203 13.59 -4.48 -7.08
C PRO A 203 12.55 -3.36 -7.23
N PHE A 204 11.26 -3.65 -7.04
CA PHE A 204 10.19 -2.64 -7.09
C PHE A 204 10.02 -1.89 -5.75
N LEU A 205 10.60 -2.43 -4.66
CA LEU A 205 10.55 -1.82 -3.34
C LEU A 205 11.71 -0.83 -3.17
N ASP A 206 11.41 0.33 -2.59
CA ASP A 206 12.46 1.21 -2.12
C ASP A 206 13.23 0.59 -0.93
N HIS A 207 14.42 1.12 -0.67
CA HIS A 207 15.33 0.57 0.34
C HIS A 207 14.74 0.61 1.76
N GLU A 208 13.98 1.65 2.10
CA GLU A 208 13.38 1.79 3.44
C GLU A 208 12.20 0.83 3.61
N THR A 209 11.38 0.64 2.57
CA THR A 209 10.32 -0.37 2.57
C THR A 209 10.90 -1.79 2.70
N TYR A 210 11.99 -2.09 1.98
CA TYR A 210 12.64 -3.39 2.08
C TYR A 210 13.14 -3.72 3.50
N LYS A 211 13.70 -2.76 4.23
CA LYS A 211 14.15 -2.93 5.62
C LYS A 211 13.01 -3.31 6.59
N LYS A 212 11.79 -2.92 6.27
CA LYS A 212 10.58 -3.18 7.07
C LYS A 212 10.02 -4.60 6.88
N VAL A 213 10.55 -5.40 5.94
CA VAL A 213 10.06 -6.75 5.66
C VAL A 213 10.77 -7.78 6.53
N LYS A 214 10.01 -8.63 7.20
CA LYS A 214 10.49 -9.75 8.02
C LYS A 214 9.89 -11.05 7.54
N PHE A 215 10.75 -12.07 7.38
CA PHE A 215 10.32 -13.44 7.11
C PHE A 215 10.22 -14.17 8.46
N VAL A 216 9.09 -14.79 8.72
CA VAL A 216 8.81 -15.49 9.97
C VAL A 216 8.34 -16.91 9.65
N TYR A 217 8.95 -17.89 10.28
CA TYR A 217 8.62 -19.31 10.11
C TYR A 217 8.17 -19.92 11.44
N SER A 218 7.03 -20.60 11.44
CA SER A 218 6.47 -21.24 12.64
C SER A 218 7.37 -22.35 13.21
N SER A 219 8.22 -22.94 12.37
CA SER A 219 9.19 -23.98 12.77
C SER A 219 10.48 -23.41 13.38
N ASP A 220 10.72 -22.09 13.29
CA ASP A 220 11.94 -21.45 13.77
C ASP A 220 11.68 -20.61 15.02
N LYS A 221 12.34 -20.98 16.12
CA LYS A 221 12.16 -20.32 17.43
C LYS A 221 12.59 -18.85 17.43
N GLU A 222 13.63 -18.48 16.68
CA GLU A 222 14.07 -17.09 16.61
C GLU A 222 13.07 -16.25 15.82
N SER A 223 12.50 -16.79 14.75
CA SER A 223 11.39 -16.15 14.02
C SER A 223 10.16 -15.94 14.91
N GLN A 224 9.84 -16.90 15.79
CA GLN A 224 8.71 -16.78 16.72
C GLN A 224 8.90 -15.66 17.75
N LYS A 225 10.13 -15.32 18.12
CA LYS A 225 10.39 -14.17 19.00
C LYS A 225 9.94 -12.87 18.35
N ILE A 226 10.09 -12.73 17.02
CA ILE A 226 9.61 -11.54 16.28
C ILE A 226 8.10 -11.36 16.52
N MET A 227 7.31 -12.45 16.49
CA MET A 227 5.86 -12.37 16.73
C MET A 227 5.57 -11.94 18.17
N ALA A 228 6.26 -12.53 19.14
CA ALA A 228 6.10 -12.18 20.56
C ALA A 228 6.55 -10.75 20.88
N ASP A 229 7.57 -10.24 20.20
CA ASP A 229 8.04 -8.86 20.38
C ASP A 229 7.05 -7.83 19.81
N VAL A 230 6.41 -8.18 18.69
CA VAL A 230 5.50 -7.28 17.96
C VAL A 230 4.07 -7.35 18.50
N PHE A 231 3.56 -8.53 18.86
CA PHE A 231 2.16 -8.75 19.23
C PHE A 231 1.97 -9.22 20.68
N ASP A 232 0.83 -8.86 21.25
CA ASP A 232 0.28 -9.60 22.38
C ASP A 232 -0.23 -10.94 21.85
N LEU A 233 0.38 -12.04 22.32
CA LEU A 233 0.07 -13.38 21.83
C LEU A 233 -1.33 -13.84 22.24
N ASP A 234 -1.95 -13.25 23.27
CA ASP A 234 -3.33 -13.57 23.66
C ASP A 234 -4.34 -12.95 22.66
N MET A 235 -3.97 -11.85 22.00
CA MET A 235 -4.79 -11.20 21.02
C MET A 235 -4.51 -11.70 19.60
N LEU A 236 -3.30 -12.17 19.33
CA LEU A 236 -2.87 -12.62 18.02
C LEU A 236 -3.57 -13.93 17.62
N ASP A 237 -4.06 -14.00 16.37
CA ASP A 237 -4.69 -15.19 15.80
C ASP A 237 -3.77 -16.41 15.91
N SER A 238 -4.35 -17.57 16.24
CA SER A 238 -3.62 -18.84 16.34
C SER A 238 -2.96 -19.26 15.03
N ALA A 239 -3.48 -18.82 13.88
CA ALA A 239 -2.88 -19.01 12.56
C ALA A 239 -1.46 -18.40 12.46
N PHE A 240 -1.14 -17.39 13.26
CA PHE A 240 0.16 -16.74 13.33
C PHE A 240 0.96 -17.07 14.61
N GLY A 241 0.60 -18.16 15.28
CA GLY A 241 1.28 -18.61 16.49
C GLY A 241 0.82 -17.91 17.77
N GLY A 242 -0.27 -17.15 17.72
CA GLY A 242 -0.94 -16.59 18.89
C GLY A 242 -1.85 -17.59 19.60
N ARG A 243 -2.56 -17.13 20.63
CA ARG A 243 -3.51 -17.93 21.43
C ARG A 243 -4.97 -17.60 21.13
N ASN A 244 -5.26 -16.58 20.33
CA ASN A 244 -6.62 -16.25 19.94
C ASN A 244 -7.13 -17.25 18.90
N PRO A 245 -8.16 -18.06 19.19
CA PRO A 245 -8.73 -19.02 18.24
C PRO A 245 -9.67 -18.37 17.22
N ALA A 246 -9.93 -17.07 17.33
CA ALA A 246 -10.81 -16.35 16.41
C ALA A 246 -10.30 -16.47 14.96
N THR A 247 -11.24 -16.62 14.04
CA THR A 247 -11.00 -16.63 12.60
C THR A 247 -11.76 -15.49 11.96
N PHE A 248 -11.37 -15.14 10.74
CA PHE A 248 -12.15 -14.17 9.97
C PHE A 248 -13.61 -14.62 9.83
N GLU A 249 -14.54 -13.75 10.19
CA GLU A 249 -15.97 -13.95 10.01
C GLU A 249 -16.54 -12.78 9.19
N TYR A 250 -17.06 -13.11 8.01
CA TYR A 250 -17.45 -12.13 6.99
C TYR A 250 -18.52 -11.14 7.46
N ASN A 251 -19.58 -11.63 8.12
CA ASN A 251 -20.70 -10.76 8.51
C ASN A 251 -20.29 -9.75 9.59
N SER A 252 -19.57 -10.21 10.61
CA SER A 252 -19.04 -9.32 11.65
C SER A 252 -18.03 -8.31 11.09
N TYR A 253 -17.23 -8.73 10.10
CA TYR A 253 -16.33 -7.83 9.40
C TYR A 253 -17.10 -6.79 8.57
N ALA A 254 -18.15 -7.21 7.86
CA ALA A 254 -19.03 -6.35 7.06
C ALA A 254 -19.71 -5.29 7.92
N GLU A 255 -20.25 -5.67 9.07
CA GLU A 255 -20.88 -4.73 10.03
C GLU A 255 -19.88 -3.67 10.49
N ARG A 256 -18.68 -4.08 10.85
CA ARG A 256 -17.60 -3.19 11.29
C ARG A 256 -17.17 -2.23 10.18
N MET A 257 -17.07 -2.70 8.93
CA MET A 257 -16.67 -1.87 7.80
C MET A 257 -17.76 -0.88 7.39
N ARG A 258 -19.03 -1.27 7.44
CA ARG A 258 -20.17 -0.33 7.23
C ARG A 258 -20.22 0.75 8.31
N ALA A 259 -19.93 0.40 9.57
CA ALA A 259 -19.82 1.39 10.63
C ALA A 259 -18.67 2.39 10.37
N ASP A 260 -17.55 1.90 9.86
CA ASP A 260 -16.43 2.74 9.44
C ASP A 260 -16.79 3.63 8.24
N ASP A 261 -17.62 3.17 7.31
CA ASP A 261 -18.12 3.98 6.18
C ASP A 261 -18.99 5.14 6.67
N ILE A 262 -19.90 4.89 7.60
CA ILE A 262 -20.75 5.93 8.21
C ILE A 262 -19.88 6.96 8.94
N LYS A 263 -18.89 6.52 9.71
CA LYS A 263 -17.97 7.40 10.42
C LYS A 263 -17.17 8.29 9.45
N MET A 264 -16.67 7.73 8.34
CA MET A 264 -15.93 8.47 7.33
C MET A 264 -16.82 9.50 6.63
N GLY A 265 -18.05 9.16 6.27
CA GLY A 265 -19.04 10.07 5.70
C GLY A 265 -19.40 11.22 6.66
N SER A 266 -19.51 10.94 7.96
CA SER A 266 -19.78 11.96 8.99
C SER A 266 -18.62 12.93 9.16
N LEU A 267 -17.37 12.45 9.10
CA LEU A 267 -16.16 13.29 9.16
C LEU A 267 -16.07 14.22 7.95
N SER A 268 -16.37 13.72 6.76
CA SER A 268 -16.40 14.55 5.53
C SER A 268 -17.48 15.62 5.56
N SER A 269 -18.63 15.33 6.20
CA SER A 269 -19.75 16.29 6.31
C SER A 269 -19.54 17.35 7.37
N SER A 270 -18.73 17.10 8.42
CA SER A 270 -18.43 18.07 9.47
C SER A 270 -17.45 19.17 9.04
N ASN A 271 -16.67 18.91 8.01
CA ASN A 271 -15.72 19.87 7.42
C ASN A 271 -16.33 20.68 6.25
N GLY A 272 -17.58 20.41 5.86
CA GLY A 272 -18.33 21.12 4.82
C GLY A 272 -19.59 21.78 5.38
N ILE A 273 -19.79 23.05 5.08
CA ILE A 273 -20.94 23.90 5.41
C ILE A 273 -22.27 23.14 5.27
N ALA A 274 -23.20 23.35 6.22
CA ALA A 274 -24.51 22.72 6.34
C ALA A 274 -25.29 22.59 5.00
N PRO A 275 -26.02 21.49 4.80
CA PRO A 275 -26.80 21.29 3.59
C PRO A 275 -27.97 22.25 3.51
N PRO A 276 -28.34 22.77 2.34
CA PRO A 276 -29.60 23.47 2.14
C PRO A 276 -30.79 22.52 2.32
N GLN A 277 -31.72 22.91 3.17
CA GLN A 277 -32.93 22.19 3.45
C GLN A 277 -33.79 22.01 2.19
N GLY A 278 -34.39 20.84 2.08
CA GLY A 278 -35.03 20.20 0.98
C GLY A 278 -36.16 20.89 0.26
N HIS A 279 -36.50 20.29 -0.85
CA HIS A 279 -37.90 20.17 -1.32
C HIS A 279 -38.07 18.83 -2.05
N PRO A 280 -39.34 18.33 -2.14
CA PRO A 280 -39.62 16.90 -2.31
C PRO A 280 -39.73 16.47 -3.77
N HIS A 281 -39.47 15.19 -3.93
CA HIS A 281 -39.97 14.20 -4.87
C HIS A 281 -40.81 14.68 -6.07
N VAL A 282 -40.30 14.46 -7.28
CA VAL A 282 -41.13 14.09 -8.44
C VAL A 282 -40.41 12.99 -9.21
N SER A 283 -41.09 11.87 -9.32
CA SER A 283 -40.74 10.75 -10.19
C SER A 283 -41.05 11.11 -11.64
N ALA A 284 -40.15 10.78 -12.57
CA ALA A 284 -40.52 10.48 -13.95
C ALA A 284 -39.40 9.61 -14.57
N ASP A 285 -39.85 8.49 -15.09
CA ASP A 285 -39.16 7.59 -15.97
C ASP A 285 -38.66 8.33 -17.21
N ASP A 286 -37.47 8.00 -17.68
CA ASP A 286 -37.15 7.99 -19.11
C ASP A 286 -35.90 7.15 -19.36
N GLU A 287 -36.14 6.04 -20.07
CA GLU A 287 -35.11 5.27 -20.75
C GLU A 287 -34.54 6.09 -21.91
N ALA A 288 -33.24 6.18 -22.00
CA ALA A 288 -32.56 6.46 -23.25
C ALA A 288 -31.23 5.73 -23.33
N ASN A 289 -31.26 4.70 -24.13
CA ASN A 289 -30.18 3.98 -24.74
C ASN A 289 -29.27 4.93 -25.55
N CYS A 290 -27.97 4.88 -25.33
CA CYS A 290 -26.99 5.34 -26.31
C CYS A 290 -25.70 4.52 -26.18
N ASP A 291 -25.56 3.59 -27.10
CA ASP A 291 -24.31 3.02 -27.52
C ASP A 291 -23.36 4.12 -28.06
N GLY A 292 -22.12 4.06 -27.66
CA GLY A 292 -21.10 4.98 -28.14
C GLY A 292 -19.71 4.49 -27.79
N ASP A 293 -19.21 3.57 -28.62
CA ASP A 293 -17.80 3.26 -28.77
C ASP A 293 -16.97 4.53 -28.95
N SER A 294 -15.92 4.70 -28.17
CA SER A 294 -14.73 5.40 -28.63
C SER A 294 -13.51 5.02 -27.80
N ASP A 295 -12.70 4.18 -28.40
CA ASP A 295 -11.27 4.01 -28.16
C ASP A 295 -10.57 5.37 -28.08
N ALA A 296 -9.82 5.58 -27.02
CA ALA A 296 -8.74 6.53 -27.02
C ALA A 296 -7.58 5.98 -26.16
N SER A 297 -6.71 5.26 -26.84
CA SER A 297 -5.37 4.95 -26.43
C SER A 297 -4.56 6.24 -26.20
N SER A 298 -4.01 6.41 -24.99
CA SER A 298 -2.85 7.26 -24.80
C SER A 298 -1.72 6.42 -24.21
N GLU A 299 -0.88 5.92 -25.12
CA GLU A 299 0.42 5.37 -24.81
C GLU A 299 1.35 6.49 -24.33
N ALA A 300 1.81 6.39 -23.09
CA ALA A 300 3.01 7.08 -22.66
C ALA A 300 4.19 6.13 -22.79
N SER A 301 4.95 6.31 -23.85
CA SER A 301 6.21 5.64 -24.12
C SER A 301 7.25 6.04 -23.09
N PHE A 302 7.84 5.06 -22.40
CA PHE A 302 9.10 5.22 -21.69
C PHE A 302 10.07 4.09 -22.03
N TYR A 303 11.05 4.47 -22.84
CA TYR A 303 12.38 3.89 -23.06
C TYR A 303 12.52 2.36 -23.12
N SER A 304 12.61 1.88 -24.34
CA SER A 304 13.30 0.66 -24.72
C SER A 304 14.72 1.03 -25.17
N GLY A 305 15.70 0.55 -24.46
CA GLY A 305 17.10 0.54 -24.85
C GLY A 305 17.74 -0.73 -24.30
N THR A 306 17.69 -1.82 -25.08
CA THR A 306 18.59 -2.94 -24.89
C THR A 306 18.98 -3.46 -26.28
N GLU A 307 20.22 -3.20 -26.63
CA GLU A 307 20.91 -3.83 -27.76
C GLU A 307 20.99 -5.35 -27.58
N SER A 308 20.62 -6.07 -28.61
CA SER A 308 20.84 -7.52 -28.72
C SER A 308 22.25 -7.79 -29.30
N PRO A 309 23.01 -8.74 -28.79
CA PRO A 309 24.21 -9.21 -29.49
C PRO A 309 23.82 -10.16 -30.64
N LYS A 310 24.46 -9.93 -31.76
CA LYS A 310 24.36 -10.70 -33.02
C LYS A 310 24.90 -12.10 -32.81
N HIS A 311 24.16 -13.11 -33.30
CA HIS A 311 24.64 -14.43 -33.59
C HIS A 311 25.55 -14.39 -34.80
N GLU A 312 26.78 -14.86 -34.68
CA GLU A 312 27.59 -15.36 -35.83
C GLU A 312 27.38 -16.87 -35.94
N GLU A 313 26.90 -17.30 -37.12
CA GLU A 313 26.99 -18.65 -37.61
C GLU A 313 28.43 -18.97 -38.02
N GLY A 314 28.93 -20.10 -37.65
CA GLY A 314 30.22 -20.62 -38.07
C GLY A 314 30.24 -22.15 -38.03
N ASP A 315 30.15 -22.64 -39.18
CA ASP A 315 30.14 -24.01 -39.76
C ASP A 315 31.17 -24.99 -39.25
N SER A 316 30.82 -26.29 -39.47
CA SER A 316 31.66 -27.44 -39.78
C SER A 316 32.03 -28.42 -38.66
N ILE A 317 31.37 -29.59 -38.82
CA ILE A 317 31.79 -30.91 -38.34
C ILE A 317 33.02 -31.37 -39.16
N PRO A 318 33.96 -32.18 -38.59
CA PRO A 318 34.12 -33.50 -39.13
C PRO A 318 34.13 -34.65 -38.12
N LYS A 319 33.55 -35.77 -38.53
CA LYS A 319 33.68 -37.13 -37.98
C LYS A 319 35.12 -37.61 -38.05
N ASN A 320 35.57 -38.33 -37.02
CA ASN A 320 36.21 -39.67 -37.13
C ASN A 320 36.90 -40.07 -35.80
N GLY A 321 36.71 -41.35 -35.44
CA GLY A 321 37.51 -42.10 -34.51
C GLY A 321 36.71 -42.71 -33.38
#